data_0b3af375d4bc801098000a29cea58b7c
#
_entry.id   0b3af375d4bc801098000a29cea58b7c
#
_cell.length_a   1.000
_cell.length_b   1.000
_cell.length_c   1.000
_cell.angle_alpha   90.00
_cell.angle_beta   90.00
_cell.angle_gamma   90.00
#
_symmetry.space_group_name_H-M   'P 1'
#
loop_
_entity.id
_entity.type
_entity.pdbx_description
1 polymer ?
#
loop_
_entity_poly.entity_id
_entity_poly.type
_entity_poly.pdbx_seq_one_letter_code
_entity_poly.pdbx_strand_id
1 'polypeptide(L)'
;MLDTKKVGIKIAALRKSIGLSQEKLAEMLNISPQAISKWENGHTLPETTLLPILSQIFRCAIDDIIMPAYSFDEKIEAEKPTLLEQQAEYIAKYVIQKMDGEIVSKENNDLGIDNDTIISSIYNAFPNIGYCTVIKGKPVKKDGISIKSITISSSQKELKLLEKIYGKNDNELYRLNFIKEYTMAIPRIYHIDLEKKVVLMDDLSNDYIQGYEFDENNENGDIIRQNYNAILSSTAKLHSIFWEKYRSFEKIGLDWRLQSKENILSHISCMEKDYKKYRENEESGKIPKIWMNFENNIEPVKLDYFQDAIQYLREEYPKLIDTRFNSGKNITIIHGDLHPGQTFISKANDRAIKFVGLQAVRMGLCTEDLAMLLALHIESDKMYAKPLLDYYYQCLCKQVKDYPYEEFINDYKISIAENMFFTIRLINNGIFDFSMRDNAIKAYETFVIEDK
;
A
#
# COMPACT_ATOMS: atom_id res chain seq x y z
N MET A 1 12.24 -18.00 -25.47
CA MET A 1 11.70 -17.24 -26.64
C MET A 1 10.25 -16.96 -26.36
N LEU A 2 9.77 -15.72 -26.56
CA LEU A 2 8.40 -15.34 -26.24
C LEU A 2 7.41 -16.12 -27.12
N ASP A 3 6.42 -16.77 -26.51
CA ASP A 3 5.39 -17.53 -27.23
C ASP A 3 4.29 -16.59 -27.72
N THR A 4 4.39 -16.15 -28.96
CA THR A 4 3.44 -15.22 -29.61
C THR A 4 1.99 -15.71 -29.55
N LYS A 5 1.79 -17.04 -29.55
CA LYS A 5 0.46 -17.65 -29.55
C LYS A 5 -0.20 -17.52 -28.17
N LYS A 6 0.56 -17.71 -27.09
CA LYS A 6 0.06 -17.54 -25.72
C LYS A 6 -0.27 -16.07 -25.42
N VAL A 7 0.58 -15.13 -25.86
CA VAL A 7 0.29 -13.69 -25.75
C VAL A 7 -0.97 -13.33 -26.52
N GLY A 8 -1.13 -13.81 -27.75
CA GLY A 8 -2.30 -13.54 -28.57
C GLY A 8 -3.60 -14.05 -27.92
N ILE A 9 -3.59 -15.26 -27.38
CA ILE A 9 -4.73 -15.84 -26.65
C ILE A 9 -5.08 -14.96 -25.44
N LYS A 10 -4.08 -14.49 -24.69
CA LYS A 10 -4.30 -13.63 -23.51
C LYS A 10 -4.90 -12.29 -23.91
N ILE A 11 -4.38 -11.64 -24.96
CA ILE A 11 -4.95 -10.38 -25.48
C ILE A 11 -6.42 -10.57 -25.89
N ALA A 12 -6.75 -11.68 -26.60
CA ALA A 12 -8.11 -11.97 -26.99
C ALA A 12 -9.04 -12.21 -25.78
N ALA A 13 -8.54 -12.89 -24.75
CA ALA A 13 -9.28 -13.12 -23.52
C ALA A 13 -9.56 -11.81 -22.77
N LEU A 14 -8.53 -10.97 -22.59
CA LEU A 14 -8.64 -9.67 -21.92
C LEU A 14 -9.59 -8.72 -22.67
N ARG A 15 -9.47 -8.63 -24.01
CA ARG A 15 -10.41 -7.83 -24.81
C ARG A 15 -11.87 -8.29 -24.66
N LYS A 16 -12.09 -9.60 -24.72
CA LYS A 16 -13.45 -10.17 -24.56
C LYS A 16 -14.02 -9.97 -23.16
N SER A 17 -13.21 -10.05 -22.12
CA SER A 17 -13.65 -9.86 -20.74
C SER A 17 -14.18 -8.45 -20.47
N ILE A 18 -13.71 -7.44 -21.22
CA ILE A 18 -14.19 -6.05 -21.14
C ILE A 18 -15.18 -5.70 -22.29
N GLY A 19 -15.69 -6.71 -23.01
CA GLY A 19 -16.73 -6.54 -24.03
C GLY A 19 -16.33 -5.82 -25.31
N LEU A 20 -15.03 -5.65 -25.61
CA LEU A 20 -14.58 -4.95 -26.82
C LEU A 20 -14.56 -5.86 -28.06
N SER A 21 -14.94 -5.32 -29.23
CA SER A 21 -14.66 -5.94 -30.51
C SER A 21 -13.21 -5.69 -30.96
N GLN A 22 -12.70 -6.48 -31.94
CA GLN A 22 -11.35 -6.22 -32.50
C GLN A 22 -11.26 -4.84 -33.12
N GLU A 23 -12.33 -4.39 -33.78
CA GLU A 23 -12.44 -3.08 -34.43
C GLU A 23 -12.36 -1.97 -33.37
N LYS A 24 -13.07 -2.13 -32.23
CA LYS A 24 -13.08 -1.12 -31.18
C LYS A 24 -11.73 -1.01 -30.47
N LEU A 25 -11.06 -2.14 -30.21
CA LEU A 25 -9.70 -2.14 -29.67
C LEU A 25 -8.71 -1.49 -30.63
N ALA A 26 -8.83 -1.79 -31.92
CA ALA A 26 -7.98 -1.20 -32.98
C ALA A 26 -8.16 0.33 -33.07
N GLU A 27 -9.40 0.81 -33.00
CA GLU A 27 -9.73 2.24 -32.96
C GLU A 27 -9.05 2.93 -31.75
N MET A 28 -9.16 2.34 -30.54
CA MET A 28 -8.56 2.88 -29.32
C MET A 28 -7.03 2.95 -29.40
N LEU A 29 -6.40 2.03 -30.11
CA LEU A 29 -4.94 1.97 -30.30
C LEU A 29 -4.45 2.71 -31.55
N ASN A 30 -5.37 3.30 -32.34
CA ASN A 30 -5.07 3.94 -33.61
C ASN A 30 -4.29 3.04 -34.61
N ILE A 31 -4.70 1.76 -34.70
CA ILE A 31 -4.12 0.75 -35.60
C ILE A 31 -5.23 0.05 -36.40
N SER A 32 -4.84 -0.83 -37.30
CA SER A 32 -5.84 -1.57 -38.09
C SER A 32 -6.42 -2.77 -37.33
N PRO A 33 -7.71 -3.13 -37.52
CA PRO A 33 -8.30 -4.35 -36.96
C PRO A 33 -7.53 -5.62 -37.33
N GLN A 34 -6.89 -5.62 -38.50
CA GLN A 34 -6.05 -6.73 -38.98
C GLN A 34 -4.80 -6.92 -38.12
N ALA A 35 -4.27 -5.84 -37.51
CA ALA A 35 -3.15 -5.92 -36.56
C ALA A 35 -3.58 -6.65 -35.27
N ILE A 36 -4.75 -6.30 -34.72
CA ILE A 36 -5.33 -7.00 -33.58
C ILE A 36 -5.55 -8.47 -33.87
N SER A 37 -6.14 -8.78 -35.04
CA SER A 37 -6.35 -10.15 -35.46
C SER A 37 -5.04 -10.94 -35.58
N LYS A 38 -3.97 -10.34 -36.10
CA LYS A 38 -2.64 -10.98 -36.19
C LYS A 38 -2.06 -11.25 -34.78
N TRP A 39 -2.23 -10.34 -33.82
CA TRP A 39 -1.80 -10.57 -32.47
C TRP A 39 -2.57 -11.72 -31.83
N GLU A 40 -3.90 -11.68 -31.88
CA GLU A 40 -4.77 -12.68 -31.25
C GLU A 40 -4.59 -14.08 -31.84
N ASN A 41 -4.19 -14.18 -33.09
CA ASN A 41 -3.86 -15.45 -33.77
C ASN A 41 -2.38 -15.85 -33.59
N GLY A 42 -1.57 -15.08 -32.87
CA GLY A 42 -0.17 -15.39 -32.56
C GLY A 42 0.79 -15.20 -33.73
N HIS A 43 0.38 -14.50 -34.78
CA HIS A 43 1.25 -14.24 -35.94
C HIS A 43 2.27 -13.14 -35.69
N THR A 44 1.92 -12.14 -34.88
CA THR A 44 2.80 -11.04 -34.47
C THR A 44 2.51 -10.66 -33.02
N LEU A 45 3.47 -9.99 -32.38
CA LEU A 45 3.27 -9.36 -31.07
C LEU A 45 2.89 -7.88 -31.24
N PRO A 46 2.22 -7.27 -30.25
CA PRO A 46 2.12 -5.84 -30.16
C PRO A 46 3.50 -5.19 -30.13
N GLU A 47 3.63 -4.01 -30.72
CA GLU A 47 4.81 -3.18 -30.53
C GLU A 47 4.97 -2.81 -29.05
N THR A 48 6.20 -2.74 -28.57
CA THR A 48 6.49 -2.43 -27.15
C THR A 48 5.89 -1.11 -26.68
N THR A 49 5.76 -0.14 -27.60
CA THR A 49 5.13 1.16 -27.37
C THR A 49 3.62 1.07 -27.12
N LEU A 50 2.96 0.00 -27.56
CA LEU A 50 1.52 -0.22 -27.36
C LEU A 50 1.20 -1.03 -26.10
N LEU A 51 2.19 -1.68 -25.49
CA LEU A 51 1.98 -2.49 -24.29
C LEU A 51 1.48 -1.66 -23.09
N PRO A 52 2.02 -0.46 -22.82
CA PRO A 52 1.47 0.39 -21.76
C PRO A 52 0.01 0.80 -22.00
N ILE A 53 -0.36 1.04 -23.27
CA ILE A 53 -1.72 1.42 -23.62
C ILE A 53 -2.67 0.21 -23.50
N LEU A 54 -2.23 -0.97 -23.92
CA LEU A 54 -2.98 -2.21 -23.73
C LEU A 54 -3.19 -2.54 -22.25
N SER A 55 -2.15 -2.35 -21.43
CA SER A 55 -2.20 -2.51 -19.98
C SER A 55 -3.29 -1.60 -19.35
N GLN A 56 -3.38 -0.35 -19.82
CA GLN A 56 -4.41 0.59 -19.37
C GLN A 56 -5.82 0.19 -19.83
N ILE A 57 -5.97 -0.19 -21.11
CA ILE A 57 -7.27 -0.59 -21.67
C ILE A 57 -7.78 -1.85 -20.95
N PHE A 58 -6.90 -2.81 -20.69
CA PHE A 58 -7.24 -4.08 -20.06
C PHE A 58 -7.23 -4.03 -18.53
N ARG A 59 -6.78 -2.93 -17.94
CA ARG A 59 -6.62 -2.73 -16.48
C ARG A 59 -5.81 -3.86 -15.83
N CYS A 60 -4.69 -4.23 -16.44
CA CYS A 60 -3.79 -5.27 -15.95
C CYS A 60 -2.33 -4.85 -16.14
N ALA A 61 -1.38 -5.47 -15.45
CA ALA A 61 0.03 -5.19 -15.65
C ALA A 61 0.49 -5.65 -17.06
N ILE A 62 1.53 -5.00 -17.60
CA ILE A 62 2.13 -5.42 -18.88
C ILE A 62 2.57 -6.89 -18.80
N ASP A 63 3.08 -7.32 -17.65
CA ASP A 63 3.51 -8.68 -17.40
C ASP A 63 2.34 -9.68 -17.53
N ASP A 64 1.14 -9.32 -17.12
CA ASP A 64 -0.06 -10.15 -17.28
C ASP A 64 -0.40 -10.41 -18.75
N ILE A 65 0.00 -9.52 -19.63
CA ILE A 65 -0.18 -9.67 -21.09
C ILE A 65 0.91 -10.57 -21.69
N ILE A 66 2.16 -10.46 -21.21
CA ILE A 66 3.35 -11.02 -21.84
C ILE A 66 3.84 -12.31 -21.16
N MET A 67 3.76 -12.42 -19.82
CA MET A 67 4.33 -13.52 -19.03
C MET A 67 3.72 -14.91 -19.28
N PRO A 68 2.42 -15.07 -19.66
CA PRO A 68 1.91 -16.39 -20.08
C PRO A 68 2.68 -17.03 -21.22
N ALA A 69 3.55 -16.26 -21.91
CA ALA A 69 4.33 -16.72 -23.05
C ALA A 69 5.74 -17.23 -22.69
N TYR A 70 6.19 -17.05 -21.46
CA TYR A 70 7.44 -17.65 -21.00
C TYR A 70 7.16 -19.09 -20.55
N SER A 71 7.36 -20.06 -21.43
CA SER A 71 7.54 -21.44 -21.01
C SER A 71 8.97 -21.58 -20.49
N PHE A 72 9.15 -21.59 -19.19
CA PHE A 72 10.30 -22.25 -18.62
C PHE A 72 10.10 -23.75 -18.86
N ASP A 73 11.15 -24.45 -19.31
CA ASP A 73 11.08 -25.90 -19.51
C ASP A 73 10.47 -26.57 -18.26
N GLU A 74 9.54 -27.52 -18.49
CA GLU A 74 8.66 -28.20 -17.51
C GLU A 74 9.36 -29.01 -16.40
N LYS A 75 10.56 -28.61 -15.96
CA LYS A 75 11.31 -29.30 -14.90
C LYS A 75 11.68 -28.43 -13.70
N ILE A 76 11.25 -27.18 -13.68
CA ILE A 76 11.23 -26.38 -12.45
C ILE A 76 9.75 -26.14 -12.19
N GLU A 77 9.14 -26.90 -11.28
CA GLU A 77 7.92 -26.44 -10.64
C GLU A 77 8.23 -25.01 -10.19
N ALA A 78 7.62 -24.04 -10.90
CA ALA A 78 7.69 -22.66 -10.49
C ALA A 78 7.03 -22.62 -9.11
N GLU A 79 7.83 -22.67 -8.07
CA GLU A 79 7.38 -22.28 -6.74
C GLU A 79 6.76 -20.89 -6.96
N LYS A 80 5.49 -20.75 -6.59
CA LYS A 80 4.84 -19.43 -6.50
C LYS A 80 5.82 -18.53 -5.76
N PRO A 81 6.06 -17.28 -6.24
CA PRO A 81 6.98 -16.38 -5.55
C PRO A 81 6.65 -16.42 -4.07
N THR A 82 7.64 -16.69 -3.24
CA THR A 82 7.42 -16.77 -1.80
C THR A 82 6.87 -15.44 -1.33
N LEU A 83 6.11 -15.41 -0.26
CA LEU A 83 5.61 -14.16 0.31
C LEU A 83 6.76 -13.17 0.58
N LEU A 84 7.97 -13.69 0.81
CA LEU A 84 9.20 -12.94 0.93
C LEU A 84 9.54 -12.17 -0.37
N GLU A 85 9.40 -12.81 -1.51
CA GLU A 85 9.64 -12.18 -2.82
C GLU A 85 8.52 -11.18 -3.14
N GLN A 86 7.28 -11.48 -2.78
CA GLN A 86 6.14 -10.58 -2.92
C GLN A 86 6.26 -9.37 -1.97
N GLN A 87 6.67 -9.57 -0.70
CA GLN A 87 6.97 -8.48 0.24
C GLN A 87 8.16 -7.64 -0.23
N ALA A 88 9.22 -8.29 -0.74
CA ALA A 88 10.36 -7.60 -1.31
C ALA A 88 9.95 -6.80 -2.55
N GLU A 89 9.11 -7.35 -3.41
CA GLU A 89 8.59 -6.69 -4.60
C GLU A 89 7.67 -5.53 -4.26
N TYR A 90 6.83 -5.69 -3.24
CA TYR A 90 5.95 -4.65 -2.73
C TYR A 90 6.75 -3.50 -2.08
N ILE A 91 7.70 -3.82 -1.18
CA ILE A 91 8.58 -2.83 -0.54
C ILE A 91 9.34 -2.03 -1.61
N ALA A 92 9.84 -2.68 -2.67
CA ALA A 92 10.50 -1.97 -3.77
C ALA A 92 9.57 -1.06 -4.56
N LYS A 93 8.35 -1.50 -4.80
CA LYS A 93 7.38 -0.72 -5.58
C LYS A 93 7.00 0.59 -4.88
N TYR A 94 7.01 0.63 -3.54
CA TYR A 94 6.52 1.76 -2.74
C TYR A 94 7.59 2.50 -1.91
N VAL A 95 8.76 1.90 -1.65
CA VAL A 95 9.82 2.50 -0.81
C VAL A 95 10.90 3.23 -1.63
N ILE A 96 10.97 3.03 -2.94
CA ILE A 96 11.97 3.64 -3.85
C ILE A 96 12.06 5.18 -3.76
N GLN A 97 11.09 5.85 -3.16
CA GLN A 97 10.94 7.30 -3.29
C GLN A 97 11.58 8.19 -2.23
N LYS A 98 12.35 7.67 -1.28
CA LYS A 98 12.93 8.53 -0.23
C LYS A 98 14.46 8.58 -0.18
N MET A 99 15.17 7.99 -1.12
CA MET A 99 16.64 7.95 -1.03
C MET A 99 17.32 8.31 -2.36
N ASP A 100 17.41 9.58 -2.68
CA ASP A 100 18.58 10.11 -3.42
C ASP A 100 19.79 10.03 -2.49
N GLY A 101 20.76 9.19 -2.78
CA GLY A 101 22.02 9.16 -2.04
C GLY A 101 22.80 7.85 -2.14
N GLU A 102 23.78 7.85 -3.03
CA GLU A 102 25.02 7.05 -3.06
C GLU A 102 25.00 5.58 -2.65
N ILE A 103 25.10 4.74 -3.65
CA ILE A 103 25.51 3.34 -3.55
C ILE A 103 26.98 3.29 -3.08
N VAL A 104 27.21 2.94 -1.85
CA VAL A 104 28.52 2.49 -1.38
C VAL A 104 28.53 0.99 -1.27
N SER A 105 29.11 0.35 -2.28
CA SER A 105 29.50 -1.05 -2.21
C SER A 105 30.62 -1.25 -1.18
N LYS A 106 30.35 -1.88 -0.06
CA LYS A 106 31.33 -2.58 0.75
C LYS A 106 30.75 -3.90 1.19
N GLU A 107 31.45 -4.98 0.88
CA GLU A 107 31.23 -6.31 1.41
C GLU A 107 31.12 -6.22 2.94
N ASN A 108 29.90 -6.45 3.45
CA ASN A 108 29.66 -6.51 4.87
C ASN A 108 29.75 -7.98 5.32
N ASN A 109 30.60 -8.23 6.29
CA ASN A 109 30.54 -9.37 7.17
C ASN A 109 29.10 -9.58 7.66
N ASP A 110 28.69 -10.82 7.85
CA ASP A 110 27.33 -11.23 8.22
C ASP A 110 26.83 -10.44 9.46
N LEU A 111 26.12 -9.37 9.21
CA LEU A 111 25.54 -8.47 10.23
C LEU A 111 24.28 -9.08 10.87
N GLY A 112 23.92 -10.31 10.50
CA GLY A 112 22.74 -11.01 10.99
C GLY A 112 22.85 -11.42 12.47
N ILE A 113 21.72 -11.87 13.03
CA ILE A 113 21.63 -12.39 14.38
C ILE A 113 22.33 -13.76 14.42
N ASP A 114 23.21 -13.98 15.40
CA ASP A 114 23.84 -15.29 15.60
C ASP A 114 22.84 -16.35 16.11
N ASN A 115 23.19 -17.63 15.95
CA ASN A 115 22.28 -18.71 16.30
C ASN A 115 21.98 -18.80 17.79
N ASP A 116 22.90 -18.43 18.65
CA ASP A 116 22.71 -18.49 20.11
C ASP A 116 21.72 -17.44 20.55
N THR A 117 21.79 -16.23 19.99
CA THR A 117 20.80 -15.16 20.19
C THR A 117 19.42 -15.53 19.66
N ILE A 118 19.35 -16.17 18.49
CA ILE A 118 18.08 -16.69 17.95
C ILE A 118 17.47 -17.71 18.92
N ILE A 119 18.24 -18.73 19.29
CA ILE A 119 17.78 -19.82 20.16
C ILE A 119 17.35 -19.27 21.52
N SER A 120 18.14 -18.37 22.13
CA SER A 120 17.80 -17.76 23.42
C SER A 120 16.49 -16.95 23.33
N SER A 121 16.29 -16.21 22.25
CA SER A 121 15.05 -15.45 21.99
C SER A 121 13.83 -16.39 21.84
N ILE A 122 14.01 -17.54 21.20
CA ILE A 122 12.96 -18.55 21.06
C ILE A 122 12.63 -19.22 22.39
N TYR A 123 13.64 -19.55 23.22
CA TYR A 123 13.39 -20.10 24.56
C TYR A 123 12.68 -19.11 25.47
N ASN A 124 13.00 -17.81 25.38
CA ASN A 124 12.27 -16.77 26.11
C ASN A 124 10.79 -16.70 25.69
N ALA A 125 10.51 -16.87 24.40
CA ALA A 125 9.16 -16.84 23.87
C ALA A 125 8.36 -18.14 24.12
N PHE A 126 9.07 -19.29 24.20
CA PHE A 126 8.52 -20.63 24.30
C PHE A 126 9.38 -21.49 25.23
N PRO A 127 9.28 -21.33 26.58
CA PRO A 127 10.21 -21.98 27.54
C PRO A 127 10.22 -23.51 27.45
N ASN A 128 9.14 -24.12 26.94
CA ASN A 128 9.00 -25.57 26.88
C ASN A 128 9.16 -26.15 25.47
N ILE A 129 9.73 -25.38 24.52
CA ILE A 129 9.80 -25.81 23.11
C ILE A 129 10.70 -27.03 22.87
N GLY A 130 11.58 -27.36 23.80
CA GLY A 130 12.58 -28.43 23.67
C GLY A 130 13.80 -28.01 22.86
N TYR A 131 14.63 -28.97 22.48
CA TYR A 131 15.82 -28.70 21.69
C TYR A 131 15.46 -28.13 20.32
N CYS A 132 16.14 -27.04 19.93
CA CYS A 132 15.90 -26.34 18.66
C CYS A 132 17.11 -26.41 17.73
N THR A 133 16.84 -26.63 16.44
CA THR A 133 17.80 -26.42 15.36
C THR A 133 17.40 -25.19 14.54
N VAL A 134 18.41 -24.45 14.05
CA VAL A 134 18.24 -23.21 13.28
C VAL A 134 18.73 -23.43 11.86
N ILE A 135 17.87 -23.19 10.88
CA ILE A 135 18.23 -23.20 9.47
C ILE A 135 17.99 -21.78 8.93
N LYS A 136 19.05 -21.16 8.36
CA LYS A 136 18.98 -19.83 7.75
C LYS A 136 18.94 -19.96 6.23
N GLY A 137 17.95 -19.31 5.62
CA GLY A 137 17.85 -19.16 4.17
C GLY A 137 18.88 -18.17 3.60
N LYS A 138 18.90 -18.04 2.28
CA LYS A 138 19.72 -17.04 1.61
C LYS A 138 19.09 -15.66 1.81
N PRO A 139 19.89 -14.59 2.04
CA PRO A 139 19.36 -13.25 2.16
C PRO A 139 18.86 -12.73 0.80
N VAL A 140 17.69 -12.13 0.80
CA VAL A 140 17.19 -11.32 -0.31
C VAL A 140 17.44 -9.85 0.05
N LYS A 141 18.17 -9.13 -0.81
CA LYS A 141 18.49 -7.71 -0.61
C LYS A 141 17.64 -6.88 -1.56
N LYS A 142 16.94 -5.91 -1.02
CA LYS A 142 16.15 -4.96 -1.77
C LYS A 142 16.06 -3.62 -1.01
N ASP A 143 16.24 -2.50 -1.72
CA ASP A 143 16.08 -1.13 -1.20
C ASP A 143 16.84 -0.83 0.10
N GLY A 144 18.04 -1.37 0.23
CA GLY A 144 18.85 -1.19 1.43
C GLY A 144 18.45 -2.07 2.62
N ILE A 145 17.40 -2.89 2.46
CA ILE A 145 16.94 -3.87 3.45
C ILE A 145 17.40 -5.26 3.01
N SER A 146 17.86 -6.07 3.97
CA SER A 146 18.13 -7.49 3.75
C SER A 146 17.16 -8.32 4.56
N ILE A 147 16.48 -9.26 3.90
CA ILE A 147 15.53 -10.17 4.54
C ILE A 147 16.03 -11.59 4.37
N LYS A 148 16.00 -12.37 5.44
CA LYS A 148 16.44 -13.76 5.47
C LYS A 148 15.38 -14.62 6.18
N SER A 149 14.96 -15.70 5.58
CA SER A 149 14.09 -16.68 6.25
C SER A 149 14.86 -17.46 7.29
N ILE A 150 14.25 -17.72 8.44
CA ILE A 150 14.81 -18.52 9.53
C ILE A 150 13.79 -19.61 9.86
N THR A 151 14.20 -20.86 9.77
CA THR A 151 13.38 -21.99 10.21
C THR A 151 13.93 -22.53 11.52
N ILE A 152 13.07 -22.60 12.52
CA ILE A 152 13.38 -23.23 13.81
C ILE A 152 12.60 -24.54 13.87
N SER A 153 13.30 -25.64 13.98
CA SER A 153 12.70 -26.98 14.14
C SER A 153 12.95 -27.50 15.53
N SER A 154 11.88 -27.96 16.19
CA SER A 154 11.95 -28.65 17.48
C SER A 154 11.10 -29.93 17.44
N SER A 155 11.17 -30.74 18.51
CA SER A 155 10.31 -31.92 18.65
C SER A 155 8.83 -31.61 18.78
N GLN A 156 8.45 -30.36 19.08
CA GLN A 156 7.06 -29.96 19.33
C GLN A 156 6.47 -29.19 18.16
N LYS A 157 7.26 -28.34 17.47
CA LYS A 157 6.77 -27.51 16.38
C LYS A 157 7.90 -27.00 15.48
N GLU A 158 7.50 -26.57 14.32
CA GLU A 158 8.32 -25.77 13.40
C GLU A 158 7.85 -24.32 13.46
N LEU A 159 8.79 -23.38 13.50
CA LEU A 159 8.53 -21.94 13.42
C LEU A 159 9.19 -21.39 12.16
N LYS A 160 8.45 -20.58 11.42
CA LYS A 160 8.95 -19.78 10.30
C LYS A 160 9.08 -18.34 10.75
N LEU A 161 10.28 -17.80 10.62
CA LEU A 161 10.63 -16.46 11.07
C LEU A 161 11.34 -15.70 9.96
N LEU A 162 11.34 -14.37 10.07
CA LEU A 162 12.10 -13.48 9.23
C LEU A 162 13.14 -12.73 10.07
N GLU A 163 14.39 -12.75 9.61
CA GLU A 163 15.41 -11.80 10.03
C GLU A 163 15.42 -10.66 9.02
N LYS A 164 15.15 -9.43 9.49
CA LYS A 164 15.14 -8.23 8.65
C LYS A 164 16.23 -7.28 9.15
N ILE A 165 17.16 -6.90 8.26
CA ILE A 165 18.26 -5.97 8.54
C ILE A 165 18.00 -4.68 7.78
N TYR A 166 17.94 -3.57 8.51
CA TYR A 166 17.56 -2.26 7.99
C TYR A 166 18.77 -1.43 7.56
N GLY A 167 18.59 -0.57 6.56
CA GLY A 167 19.58 0.41 6.14
C GLY A 167 19.83 1.52 7.18
N LYS A 168 20.89 2.31 6.97
CA LYS A 168 21.30 3.37 7.93
C LYS A 168 20.21 4.40 8.21
N ASN A 169 19.41 4.76 7.20
CA ASN A 169 18.43 5.84 7.28
C ASN A 169 16.99 5.33 7.50
N ASP A 170 16.81 4.05 7.76
CA ASP A 170 15.50 3.45 7.97
C ASP A 170 15.07 3.65 9.43
N ASN A 171 13.89 4.22 9.61
CA ASN A 171 13.30 4.49 10.91
C ASN A 171 12.23 3.45 11.31
N GLU A 172 11.92 2.48 10.44
CA GLU A 172 10.88 1.48 10.72
C GLU A 172 11.20 0.69 11.99
N LEU A 173 12.45 0.30 12.18
CA LEU A 173 12.88 -0.48 13.34
C LEU A 173 12.59 0.21 14.68
N TYR A 174 12.82 1.54 14.74
CA TYR A 174 12.54 2.32 15.97
C TYR A 174 11.05 2.41 16.23
N ARG A 175 10.23 2.59 15.19
CA ARG A 175 8.78 2.63 15.27
C ARG A 175 8.21 1.28 15.65
N LEU A 176 8.73 0.20 15.06
CA LEU A 176 8.38 -1.17 15.39
C LEU A 176 8.71 -1.49 16.86
N ASN A 177 9.91 -1.10 17.33
CA ASN A 177 10.31 -1.28 18.72
C ASN A 177 9.42 -0.53 19.71
N PHE A 178 8.88 0.63 19.30
CA PHE A 178 7.92 1.37 20.11
C PHE A 178 6.54 0.69 20.09
N ILE A 179 5.98 0.42 18.90
CA ILE A 179 4.59 -0.06 18.75
C ILE A 179 4.40 -1.45 19.34
N LYS A 180 5.41 -2.33 19.30
CA LYS A 180 5.31 -3.70 19.81
C LYS A 180 4.87 -3.82 21.26
N GLU A 181 5.11 -2.77 22.07
CA GLU A 181 4.73 -2.74 23.48
C GLU A 181 3.23 -2.48 23.70
N TYR A 182 2.51 -2.01 22.65
CA TYR A 182 1.13 -1.55 22.78
C TYR A 182 0.13 -2.41 22.03
N THR A 183 0.54 -3.16 21.03
CA THR A 183 -0.39 -3.92 20.20
C THR A 183 0.15 -5.28 19.76
N MET A 184 -0.77 -6.23 19.69
CA MET A 184 -0.54 -7.55 19.05
C MET A 184 -0.89 -7.56 17.56
N ALA A 185 -1.38 -6.46 17.01
CA ALA A 185 -1.73 -6.34 15.59
C ALA A 185 -0.52 -6.08 14.69
N ILE A 186 0.66 -6.55 15.08
CA ILE A 186 1.89 -6.62 14.28
C ILE A 186 2.47 -8.04 14.35
N PRO A 187 3.38 -8.43 13.46
CA PRO A 187 4.11 -9.70 13.62
C PRO A 187 4.73 -9.80 15.01
N ARG A 188 4.72 -10.99 15.58
CA ARG A 188 5.38 -11.18 16.88
C ARG A 188 6.88 -10.95 16.72
N ILE A 189 7.45 -10.15 17.61
CA ILE A 189 8.87 -9.82 17.62
C ILE A 189 9.56 -10.70 18.67
N TYR A 190 10.61 -11.38 18.26
CA TYR A 190 11.42 -12.25 19.11
C TYR A 190 12.70 -11.58 19.58
N HIS A 191 13.31 -10.75 18.71
CA HIS A 191 14.53 -10.03 19.02
C HIS A 191 14.58 -8.70 18.23
N ILE A 192 15.11 -7.66 18.86
CA ILE A 192 15.49 -6.39 18.21
C ILE A 192 16.85 -5.96 18.72
N ASP A 193 17.74 -5.66 17.79
CA ASP A 193 19.01 -4.99 18.05
C ASP A 193 19.03 -3.66 17.27
N LEU A 194 18.91 -2.57 18.01
CA LEU A 194 18.86 -1.22 17.43
C LEU A 194 20.21 -0.74 16.90
N GLU A 195 21.31 -1.24 17.45
CA GLU A 195 22.67 -0.87 17.01
C GLU A 195 23.02 -1.58 15.69
N LYS A 196 22.76 -2.88 15.61
CA LYS A 196 22.92 -3.66 14.38
C LYS A 196 21.78 -3.44 13.38
N LYS A 197 20.72 -2.75 13.77
CA LYS A 197 19.52 -2.51 12.98
C LYS A 197 18.87 -3.78 12.46
N VAL A 198 18.70 -4.76 13.31
CA VAL A 198 18.13 -6.05 12.95
C VAL A 198 16.93 -6.40 13.83
N VAL A 199 15.96 -7.10 13.24
CA VAL A 199 14.82 -7.69 13.95
C VAL A 199 14.63 -9.14 13.56
N LEU A 200 14.20 -9.98 14.53
CA LEU A 200 13.68 -11.32 14.32
C LEU A 200 12.20 -11.33 14.63
N MET A 201 11.38 -11.69 13.65
CA MET A 201 9.91 -11.64 13.76
C MET A 201 9.24 -12.84 13.07
N ASP A 202 7.93 -13.02 13.32
CA ASP A 202 7.14 -14.02 12.60
C ASP A 202 7.21 -13.84 11.09
N ASP A 203 7.33 -14.95 10.36
CA ASP A 203 6.96 -15.05 8.96
C ASP A 203 5.45 -15.33 8.87
N LEU A 204 4.73 -14.39 8.30
CA LEU A 204 3.26 -14.47 8.20
C LEU A 204 2.77 -15.37 7.05
N SER A 205 3.64 -15.85 6.17
CA SER A 205 3.29 -16.50 4.90
C SER A 205 2.38 -17.73 5.04
N ASN A 206 2.58 -18.52 6.12
CA ASN A 206 1.84 -19.77 6.31
C ASN A 206 0.43 -19.54 6.84
N ASP A 207 0.28 -18.61 7.80
CA ASP A 207 -0.92 -18.49 8.62
C ASP A 207 -1.79 -17.28 8.23
N TYR A 208 -1.28 -16.40 7.36
CA TYR A 208 -1.94 -15.18 6.94
C TYR A 208 -1.99 -15.04 5.42
N ILE A 209 -2.93 -14.25 4.94
CA ILE A 209 -3.09 -13.82 3.55
C ILE A 209 -2.87 -12.32 3.49
N GLN A 210 -2.11 -11.83 2.51
CA GLN A 210 -1.90 -10.39 2.30
C GLN A 210 -3.15 -9.75 1.69
N GLY A 211 -3.40 -8.49 2.02
CA GLY A 211 -4.64 -7.80 1.67
C GLY A 211 -4.96 -7.70 0.18
N TYR A 212 -3.96 -7.64 -0.70
CA TYR A 212 -4.21 -7.66 -2.15
C TYR A 212 -4.72 -9.01 -2.68
N GLU A 213 -4.37 -10.12 -2.02
CA GLU A 213 -4.84 -11.45 -2.42
C GLU A 213 -6.33 -11.68 -2.14
N PHE A 214 -6.99 -10.77 -1.37
CA PHE A 214 -8.41 -10.91 -1.06
C PHE A 214 -9.31 -10.57 -2.24
N ASP A 215 -8.90 -9.58 -3.03
CA ASP A 215 -9.71 -9.03 -4.12
C ASP A 215 -9.55 -9.88 -5.39
N GLU A 216 -8.36 -10.47 -5.60
CA GLU A 216 -8.05 -11.23 -6.81
C GLU A 216 -8.69 -12.62 -6.86
N ASN A 217 -8.99 -13.22 -5.68
CA ASN A 217 -9.46 -14.61 -5.59
C ASN A 217 -10.93 -14.76 -5.15
N ASN A 218 -11.66 -13.68 -4.87
CA ASN A 218 -13.02 -13.74 -4.38
C ASN A 218 -13.99 -12.89 -5.21
N GLU A 219 -14.82 -13.54 -6.00
CA GLU A 219 -16.02 -12.93 -6.61
C GLU A 219 -17.14 -12.65 -5.59
N ASN A 220 -16.94 -12.99 -4.31
CA ASN A 220 -17.93 -12.84 -3.26
C ASN A 220 -17.72 -11.55 -2.48
N GLY A 221 -18.48 -10.50 -2.82
CA GLY A 221 -18.44 -9.19 -2.17
C GLY A 221 -18.65 -9.21 -0.65
N ASP A 222 -19.32 -10.21 -0.11
CA ASP A 222 -19.51 -10.35 1.34
C ASP A 222 -18.20 -10.71 2.06
N ILE A 223 -17.35 -11.54 1.45
CA ILE A 223 -16.04 -11.91 2.02
C ILE A 223 -15.10 -10.69 1.97
N ILE A 224 -15.07 -9.98 0.87
CA ILE A 224 -14.28 -8.74 0.73
C ILE A 224 -14.68 -7.76 1.83
N ARG A 225 -15.99 -7.50 1.98
CA ARG A 225 -16.51 -6.60 3.01
C ARG A 225 -16.14 -7.04 4.43
N GLN A 226 -16.20 -8.36 4.74
CA GLN A 226 -15.78 -8.88 6.03
C GLN A 226 -14.30 -8.68 6.29
N ASN A 227 -13.45 -8.79 5.27
CA ASN A 227 -12.01 -8.53 5.37
C ASN A 227 -11.73 -7.06 5.66
N TYR A 228 -12.36 -6.13 4.92
CA TYR A 228 -12.23 -4.70 5.22
C TYR A 228 -12.75 -4.35 6.62
N ASN A 229 -13.86 -4.94 7.07
CA ASN A 229 -14.34 -4.75 8.44
C ASN A 229 -13.32 -5.24 9.48
N ALA A 230 -12.63 -6.34 9.25
CA ALA A 230 -11.57 -6.83 10.14
C ALA A 230 -10.38 -5.85 10.19
N ILE A 231 -9.94 -5.33 9.04
CA ILE A 231 -8.89 -4.31 8.95
C ILE A 231 -9.34 -3.06 9.70
N LEU A 232 -10.53 -2.54 9.41
CA LEU A 232 -11.04 -1.30 10.00
C LEU A 232 -11.23 -1.40 11.52
N SER A 233 -11.75 -2.53 12.02
CA SER A 233 -11.89 -2.74 13.47
C SER A 233 -10.54 -2.82 14.17
N SER A 234 -9.53 -3.44 13.55
CA SER A 234 -8.16 -3.50 14.09
C SER A 234 -7.47 -2.15 14.04
N THR A 235 -7.70 -1.37 12.97
CA THR A 235 -7.22 0.01 12.84
C THR A 235 -7.85 0.92 13.88
N ALA A 236 -9.17 0.83 14.10
CA ALA A 236 -9.86 1.59 15.15
C ALA A 236 -9.31 1.27 16.54
N LYS A 237 -9.01 0.00 16.81
CA LYS A 237 -8.38 -0.43 18.06
C LYS A 237 -6.97 0.14 18.20
N LEU A 238 -6.16 0.12 17.15
CA LEU A 238 -4.81 0.72 17.15
C LEU A 238 -4.89 2.23 17.45
N HIS A 239 -5.76 2.95 16.74
CA HIS A 239 -5.96 4.38 16.94
C HIS A 239 -6.43 4.72 18.35
N SER A 240 -7.34 3.93 18.93
CA SER A 240 -7.86 4.17 20.28
C SER A 240 -6.81 4.05 21.38
N ILE A 241 -5.79 3.21 21.19
CA ILE A 241 -4.68 3.04 22.16
C ILE A 241 -3.93 4.36 22.37
N PHE A 242 -3.74 5.12 21.29
CA PHE A 242 -2.92 6.34 21.27
C PHE A 242 -3.77 7.63 21.22
N TRP A 243 -5.07 7.52 21.31
CA TRP A 243 -5.99 8.65 21.17
C TRP A 243 -5.69 9.74 22.18
N GLU A 244 -5.48 10.97 21.69
CA GLU A 244 -5.18 12.18 22.45
C GLU A 244 -3.92 12.11 23.34
N LYS A 245 -3.04 11.13 23.14
CA LYS A 245 -1.81 10.93 23.92
C LYS A 245 -0.56 11.50 23.25
N TYR A 246 -0.70 12.34 22.22
CA TYR A 246 0.41 12.75 21.37
C TYR A 246 1.57 13.40 22.12
N ARG A 247 1.31 14.22 23.15
CA ARG A 247 2.36 14.86 23.95
C ARG A 247 3.29 13.88 24.66
N SER A 248 2.81 12.68 24.93
CA SER A 248 3.63 11.60 25.48
C SER A 248 4.60 11.03 24.44
N PHE A 249 4.35 11.25 23.15
CA PHE A 249 5.08 10.67 22.04
C PHE A 249 5.94 11.67 21.25
N GLU A 250 5.82 12.97 21.49
CA GLU A 250 6.67 14.01 20.88
C GLU A 250 8.17 13.70 21.03
N LYS A 251 8.57 13.18 22.20
CA LYS A 251 9.97 12.88 22.53
C LYS A 251 10.59 11.75 21.70
N ILE A 252 9.79 10.96 20.99
CA ILE A 252 10.24 9.80 20.21
C ILE A 252 10.17 10.07 18.70
N GLY A 253 9.98 11.33 18.27
CA GLY A 253 10.04 11.72 16.86
C GLY A 253 8.86 11.23 16.02
N LEU A 254 7.70 11.06 16.65
CA LEU A 254 6.44 10.74 15.96
C LEU A 254 5.61 12.00 15.70
N ASP A 255 6.26 13.08 15.29
CA ASP A 255 5.64 14.38 15.10
C ASP A 255 4.59 14.38 14.00
N TRP A 256 3.58 15.23 14.18
CA TRP A 256 2.62 15.52 13.12
C TRP A 256 3.18 16.58 12.17
N ARG A 257 3.11 16.34 10.88
CA ARG A 257 3.64 17.24 9.84
C ARG A 257 2.92 18.59 9.74
N LEU A 258 1.72 18.72 10.31
CA LEU A 258 0.90 19.95 10.27
C LEU A 258 0.96 20.76 11.58
N GLN A 259 2.04 20.62 12.35
CA GLN A 259 2.16 21.20 13.70
C GLN A 259 2.44 22.72 13.74
N SER A 260 2.75 23.33 12.61
CA SER A 260 2.98 24.79 12.54
C SER A 260 2.53 25.37 11.21
N LYS A 261 2.34 26.70 11.15
CA LYS A 261 2.02 27.40 9.91
C LYS A 261 3.10 27.23 8.85
N GLU A 262 4.37 27.22 9.26
CA GLU A 262 5.51 27.01 8.36
C GLU A 262 5.47 25.60 7.76
N ASN A 263 5.16 24.59 8.57
CA ASN A 263 5.03 23.21 8.12
C ASN A 263 3.87 23.07 7.12
N ILE A 264 2.73 23.71 7.40
CA ILE A 264 1.58 23.72 6.48
C ILE A 264 1.93 24.37 5.15
N LEU A 265 2.55 25.55 5.17
CA LEU A 265 2.96 26.25 3.94
C LEU A 265 3.96 25.42 3.14
N SER A 266 4.93 24.80 3.81
CA SER A 266 5.90 23.91 3.18
C SER A 266 5.21 22.70 2.54
N HIS A 267 4.25 22.11 3.24
CA HIS A 267 3.51 20.94 2.76
C HIS A 267 2.65 21.27 1.54
N ILE A 268 1.90 22.38 1.58
CA ILE A 268 1.13 22.87 0.43
C ILE A 268 2.07 23.19 -0.75
N SER A 269 3.21 23.84 -0.50
CA SER A 269 4.17 24.12 -1.56
C SER A 269 4.74 22.85 -2.21
N CYS A 270 4.90 21.77 -1.46
CA CYS A 270 5.26 20.47 -2.04
C CYS A 270 4.15 19.92 -2.96
N MET A 271 2.88 20.00 -2.53
CA MET A 271 1.74 19.57 -3.35
C MET A 271 1.65 20.38 -4.65
N GLU A 272 1.84 21.70 -4.60
CA GLU A 272 1.86 22.55 -5.78
C GLU A 272 2.98 22.19 -6.76
N LYS A 273 4.17 21.86 -6.24
CA LYS A 273 5.29 21.37 -7.06
C LYS A 273 4.97 20.03 -7.70
N ASP A 274 4.40 19.09 -6.93
CA ASP A 274 3.99 17.79 -7.44
C ASP A 274 2.94 17.95 -8.55
N TYR A 275 1.95 18.82 -8.34
CA TYR A 275 0.91 19.10 -9.32
C TYR A 275 1.48 19.76 -10.58
N LYS A 276 2.36 20.77 -10.43
CA LYS A 276 3.01 21.41 -11.57
C LYS A 276 3.79 20.40 -12.42
N LYS A 277 4.59 19.55 -11.78
CA LYS A 277 5.35 18.50 -12.46
C LYS A 277 4.42 17.48 -13.16
N TYR A 278 3.31 17.14 -12.51
CA TYR A 278 2.30 16.26 -13.08
C TYR A 278 1.70 16.87 -14.36
N ARG A 279 1.32 18.16 -14.36
CA ARG A 279 0.79 18.86 -15.53
C ARG A 279 1.81 18.96 -16.66
N GLU A 280 3.08 19.26 -16.36
CA GLU A 280 4.15 19.29 -17.36
C GLU A 280 4.37 17.90 -18.01
N ASN A 281 4.26 16.83 -17.26
CA ASN A 281 4.35 15.46 -17.77
C ASN A 281 3.13 15.09 -18.65
N GLU A 282 1.93 15.53 -18.27
CA GLU A 282 0.71 15.34 -19.04
C GLU A 282 0.74 16.13 -20.36
N GLU A 283 1.13 17.41 -20.34
CA GLU A 283 1.24 18.28 -21.51
C GLU A 283 2.32 17.81 -22.48
N SER A 284 3.42 17.26 -21.99
CA SER A 284 4.48 16.66 -22.81
C SER A 284 4.16 15.27 -23.34
N GLY A 285 2.99 14.70 -22.98
CA GLY A 285 2.57 13.36 -23.38
C GLY A 285 3.35 12.22 -22.72
N LYS A 286 4.10 12.49 -21.65
CA LYS A 286 4.77 11.45 -20.86
C LYS A 286 3.80 10.60 -20.05
N ILE A 287 2.69 11.20 -19.64
CA ILE A 287 1.59 10.54 -18.95
C ILE A 287 0.28 10.86 -19.67
N PRO A 288 -0.70 9.95 -19.65
CA PRO A 288 -1.99 10.17 -20.30
C PRO A 288 -2.80 11.24 -19.56
N LYS A 289 -3.59 12.01 -20.32
CA LYS A 289 -4.58 12.92 -19.75
C LYS A 289 -5.60 12.15 -18.92
N ILE A 290 -6.16 12.82 -17.92
CA ILE A 290 -7.23 12.25 -17.10
C ILE A 290 -8.49 12.13 -17.97
N TRP A 291 -8.98 10.92 -18.12
CA TRP A 291 -10.27 10.62 -18.75
C TRP A 291 -11.13 9.91 -17.72
N MET A 292 -12.14 10.57 -17.19
CA MET A 292 -13.13 9.91 -16.34
C MET A 292 -14.25 9.33 -17.22
N ASN A 293 -14.56 8.06 -17.00
CA ASN A 293 -15.64 7.38 -17.68
C ASN A 293 -16.91 7.54 -16.82
N PHE A 294 -17.75 8.51 -17.16
CA PHE A 294 -19.07 8.66 -16.57
C PHE A 294 -20.09 8.00 -17.50
N GLU A 295 -20.65 6.85 -17.08
CA GLU A 295 -21.81 6.19 -17.71
C GLU A 295 -21.79 6.17 -19.27
N ASN A 296 -20.70 5.65 -19.84
CA ASN A 296 -20.45 5.55 -21.28
C ASN A 296 -20.11 6.85 -22.04
N ASN A 297 -19.96 7.98 -21.37
CA ASN A 297 -19.40 9.19 -21.97
C ASN A 297 -18.01 9.47 -21.42
N ILE A 298 -17.00 9.39 -22.30
CA ILE A 298 -15.62 9.79 -21.98
C ILE A 298 -15.57 11.31 -22.18
N GLU A 299 -15.72 12.08 -21.08
CA GLU A 299 -15.52 13.53 -21.11
C GLU A 299 -14.19 13.91 -20.46
N PRO A 300 -13.46 14.91 -20.98
CA PRO A 300 -12.33 15.48 -20.24
C PRO A 300 -12.84 16.10 -18.94
N VAL A 301 -12.09 15.88 -17.87
CA VAL A 301 -12.42 16.46 -16.55
C VAL A 301 -12.51 17.97 -16.67
N LYS A 302 -13.70 18.53 -16.45
CA LYS A 302 -13.99 19.96 -16.59
C LYS A 302 -13.44 20.79 -15.43
N LEU A 303 -13.37 20.19 -14.24
CA LEU A 303 -12.86 20.82 -13.03
C LEU A 303 -11.42 20.36 -12.79
N ASP A 304 -10.55 21.30 -12.49
CA ASP A 304 -9.21 20.97 -12.01
C ASP A 304 -9.28 20.61 -10.53
N TYR A 305 -9.65 19.35 -10.25
CA TYR A 305 -9.84 18.85 -8.89
C TYR A 305 -8.58 18.99 -8.01
N PHE A 306 -7.40 18.91 -8.58
CA PHE A 306 -6.15 19.11 -7.82
C PHE A 306 -5.98 20.57 -7.41
N GLN A 307 -6.33 21.50 -8.27
CA GLN A 307 -6.29 22.93 -7.94
C GLN A 307 -7.35 23.29 -6.90
N ASP A 308 -8.57 22.75 -7.02
CA ASP A 308 -9.63 22.92 -6.02
C ASP A 308 -9.21 22.32 -4.67
N ALA A 309 -8.60 21.12 -4.67
CA ALA A 309 -8.10 20.47 -3.45
C ALA A 309 -6.99 21.30 -2.76
N ILE A 310 -6.07 21.92 -3.53
CA ILE A 310 -5.06 22.84 -2.94
C ILE A 310 -5.75 24.00 -2.24
N GLN A 311 -6.75 24.61 -2.88
CA GLN A 311 -7.48 25.73 -2.29
C GLN A 311 -8.25 25.29 -1.04
N TYR A 312 -8.93 24.15 -1.08
CA TYR A 312 -9.61 23.57 0.07
C TYR A 312 -8.66 23.33 1.24
N LEU A 313 -7.49 22.73 0.99
CA LEU A 313 -6.51 22.46 2.03
C LEU A 313 -5.88 23.75 2.61
N ARG A 314 -5.73 24.81 1.80
CA ARG A 314 -5.29 26.13 2.27
C ARG A 314 -6.25 26.74 3.30
N GLU A 315 -7.54 26.44 3.17
CA GLU A 315 -8.58 26.94 4.07
C GLU A 315 -8.73 26.07 5.32
N GLU A 316 -8.57 24.73 5.19
CA GLU A 316 -8.82 23.78 6.27
C GLU A 316 -7.60 23.54 7.17
N TYR A 317 -6.40 23.41 6.60
CA TYR A 317 -5.21 23.09 7.39
C TYR A 317 -4.90 24.07 8.54
N PRO A 318 -5.02 25.41 8.36
CA PRO A 318 -4.79 26.32 9.48
C PRO A 318 -5.72 26.09 10.68
N LYS A 319 -6.95 25.61 10.44
CA LYS A 319 -7.91 25.29 11.50
C LYS A 319 -7.45 24.10 12.35
N LEU A 320 -6.75 23.14 11.74
CA LEU A 320 -6.24 21.95 12.42
C LEU A 320 -5.15 22.26 13.44
N ILE A 321 -4.41 23.37 13.29
CA ILE A 321 -3.42 23.79 14.31
C ILE A 321 -4.09 23.98 15.66
N ASP A 322 -5.19 24.72 15.70
CA ASP A 322 -5.87 25.02 16.96
C ASP A 322 -6.80 23.89 17.41
N THR A 323 -7.57 23.34 16.49
CA THR A 323 -8.60 22.33 16.81
C THR A 323 -8.04 20.94 17.08
N ARG A 324 -6.83 20.63 16.59
CA ARG A 324 -6.19 19.31 16.71
C ARG A 324 -4.85 19.39 17.44
N PHE A 325 -3.86 20.08 16.87
CA PHE A 325 -2.49 20.07 17.41
C PHE A 325 -2.38 20.80 18.75
N ASN A 326 -2.81 22.07 18.85
CA ASN A 326 -2.73 22.85 20.09
C ASN A 326 -3.63 22.28 21.20
N SER A 327 -4.82 21.82 20.82
CA SER A 327 -5.78 21.23 21.78
C SER A 327 -5.39 19.82 22.19
N GLY A 328 -4.65 19.08 21.37
CA GLY A 328 -4.39 17.65 21.52
C GLY A 328 -5.63 16.77 21.32
N LYS A 329 -6.70 17.32 20.72
CA LYS A 329 -7.99 16.67 20.52
C LYS A 329 -8.07 15.93 19.18
N ASN A 330 -8.70 14.77 19.21
CA ASN A 330 -9.02 13.98 18.01
C ASN A 330 -7.82 13.68 17.10
N ILE A 331 -6.64 13.51 17.69
CA ILE A 331 -5.42 13.06 17.04
C ILE A 331 -4.90 11.78 17.69
N THR A 332 -4.20 10.97 16.89
CA THR A 332 -3.68 9.70 17.34
C THR A 332 -2.38 9.36 16.62
N ILE A 333 -1.78 8.21 16.94
CA ILE A 333 -0.75 7.60 16.09
C ILE A 333 -1.45 6.82 14.99
N ILE A 334 -1.04 7.06 13.75
CA ILE A 334 -1.54 6.42 12.55
C ILE A 334 -0.45 5.54 11.93
N HIS A 335 -0.86 4.56 11.12
CA HIS A 335 0.05 3.76 10.31
C HIS A 335 0.77 4.63 9.27
N GLY A 336 0.05 5.57 8.67
CA GLY A 336 0.55 6.57 7.72
C GLY A 336 0.81 6.08 6.32
N ASP A 337 0.65 4.75 6.08
CA ASP A 337 0.76 4.08 4.79
C ASP A 337 -0.16 2.85 4.79
N LEU A 338 -1.39 3.02 5.32
CA LEU A 338 -2.34 1.93 5.47
C LEU A 338 -3.04 1.62 4.15
N HIS A 339 -2.64 0.53 3.54
CA HIS A 339 -3.27 0.03 2.32
C HIS A 339 -3.29 -1.52 2.37
N PRO A 340 -4.04 -2.22 1.48
CA PRO A 340 -4.19 -3.67 1.57
C PRO A 340 -2.86 -4.43 1.63
N GLY A 341 -1.83 -4.00 0.91
CA GLY A 341 -0.52 -4.64 0.92
C GLY A 341 0.25 -4.54 2.25
N GLN A 342 -0.12 -3.62 3.15
CA GLN A 342 0.45 -3.51 4.49
C GLN A 342 -0.37 -4.26 5.54
N THR A 343 -1.39 -5.00 5.13
CA THR A 343 -2.27 -5.75 6.01
C THR A 343 -2.23 -7.23 5.70
N PHE A 344 -2.23 -8.05 6.74
CA PHE A 344 -2.28 -9.49 6.67
C PHE A 344 -3.44 -9.98 7.52
N ILE A 345 -4.30 -10.84 6.94
CA ILE A 345 -5.46 -11.44 7.62
C ILE A 345 -5.17 -12.91 7.90
N SER A 346 -5.42 -13.32 9.13
CA SER A 346 -5.33 -14.73 9.53
C SER A 346 -6.21 -15.62 8.66
N LYS A 347 -5.65 -16.75 8.21
CA LYS A 347 -6.38 -17.84 7.53
C LYS A 347 -7.34 -18.57 8.47
N ALA A 348 -7.19 -18.39 9.78
CA ALA A 348 -8.12 -18.90 10.78
C ALA A 348 -9.43 -18.11 10.79
N ASN A 349 -10.47 -18.70 11.39
CA ASN A 349 -11.80 -18.08 11.43
C ASN A 349 -11.86 -16.77 12.23
N ASP A 350 -10.84 -16.45 13.02
CA ASP A 350 -10.77 -15.25 13.86
C ASP A 350 -10.48 -13.96 13.05
N ARG A 351 -10.01 -14.09 11.80
CA ARG A 351 -9.61 -12.98 10.92
C ARG A 351 -8.71 -11.95 11.63
N ALA A 352 -7.81 -12.41 12.51
CA ALA A 352 -6.86 -11.54 13.17
C ALA A 352 -5.99 -10.78 12.14
N ILE A 353 -5.80 -9.48 12.38
CA ILE A 353 -5.04 -8.61 11.48
C ILE A 353 -3.60 -8.44 12.00
N LYS A 354 -2.66 -8.42 11.07
CA LYS A 354 -1.29 -7.97 11.29
C LYS A 354 -0.96 -6.82 10.33
N PHE A 355 -0.49 -5.71 10.89
CA PHE A 355 0.05 -4.58 10.15
C PHE A 355 1.55 -4.74 9.99
N VAL A 356 2.07 -4.42 8.81
CA VAL A 356 3.50 -4.39 8.47
C VAL A 356 3.84 -3.04 7.83
N GLY A 357 5.12 -2.78 7.51
CA GLY A 357 5.49 -1.55 6.81
C GLY A 357 5.33 -0.29 7.67
N LEU A 358 5.82 -0.31 8.90
CA LEU A 358 5.64 0.76 9.89
C LEU A 358 6.53 1.99 9.67
N GLN A 359 7.17 2.13 8.49
CA GLN A 359 8.07 3.24 8.18
C GLN A 359 7.41 4.62 8.15
N ALA A 360 6.08 4.66 7.97
CA ALA A 360 5.32 5.92 7.89
C ALA A 360 4.54 6.25 9.17
N VAL A 361 4.68 5.43 10.22
CA VAL A 361 4.00 5.66 11.51
C VAL A 361 4.34 7.04 12.06
N ARG A 362 3.31 7.81 12.39
CA ARG A 362 3.42 9.18 12.89
C ARG A 362 2.16 9.60 13.64
N MET A 363 2.19 10.79 14.20
CA MET A 363 0.97 11.47 14.65
C MET A 363 0.14 11.92 13.45
N GLY A 364 -1.18 11.87 13.57
CA GLY A 364 -2.08 12.32 12.53
C GLY A 364 -3.56 12.21 12.89
N LEU A 365 -4.40 12.54 11.91
CA LEU A 365 -5.84 12.26 11.96
C LEU A 365 -6.05 10.77 11.68
N CYS A 366 -6.92 10.12 12.42
CA CYS A 366 -7.27 8.71 12.16
C CYS A 366 -7.81 8.51 10.73
N THR A 367 -8.39 9.53 10.16
CA THR A 367 -8.93 9.55 8.79
C THR A 367 -7.87 9.54 7.69
N GLU A 368 -6.62 9.86 7.99
CA GLU A 368 -5.52 9.75 7.03
C GLU A 368 -5.30 8.29 6.60
N ASP A 369 -5.33 7.36 7.57
CA ASP A 369 -5.25 5.92 7.28
C ASP A 369 -6.49 5.42 6.52
N LEU A 370 -7.67 5.94 6.86
CA LEU A 370 -8.90 5.57 6.17
C LEU A 370 -8.93 6.06 4.73
N ALA A 371 -8.49 7.28 4.48
CA ALA A 371 -8.41 7.81 3.12
C ALA A 371 -7.38 7.04 2.28
N MET A 372 -6.24 6.66 2.87
CA MET A 372 -5.26 5.80 2.19
C MET A 372 -5.87 4.44 1.85
N LEU A 373 -6.57 3.80 2.79
CA LEU A 373 -7.16 2.48 2.60
C LEU A 373 -8.38 2.51 1.67
N LEU A 374 -9.32 3.43 1.89
CA LEU A 374 -10.62 3.41 1.24
C LEU A 374 -10.65 4.27 -0.03
N ALA A 375 -10.17 5.53 0.03
CA ALA A 375 -10.28 6.44 -1.10
C ALA A 375 -9.34 6.09 -2.25
N LEU A 376 -8.24 5.38 -2.00
CA LEU A 376 -7.29 5.00 -3.04
C LEU A 376 -7.50 3.58 -3.58
N HIS A 377 -8.00 2.65 -2.76
CA HIS A 377 -8.03 1.23 -3.09
C HIS A 377 -9.43 0.63 -3.24
N ILE A 378 -10.49 1.37 -2.91
CA ILE A 378 -11.88 0.94 -3.14
C ILE A 378 -12.52 1.88 -4.14
N GLU A 379 -13.33 1.36 -5.05
CA GLU A 379 -14.20 2.20 -5.87
C GLU A 379 -15.06 3.08 -4.95
N SER A 380 -14.77 4.39 -5.00
CA SER A 380 -15.38 5.38 -4.12
C SER A 380 -16.78 5.72 -4.59
N ASP A 381 -17.67 4.74 -4.52
CA ASP A 381 -19.09 4.95 -4.54
C ASP A 381 -19.53 5.17 -3.07
N LYS A 382 -20.37 6.19 -2.82
CA LYS A 382 -20.96 6.44 -1.48
C LYS A 382 -21.59 5.17 -0.90
N MET A 383 -22.07 4.29 -1.76
CA MET A 383 -22.71 3.04 -1.39
C MET A 383 -21.73 2.02 -0.80
N TYR A 384 -20.45 2.06 -1.18
CA TYR A 384 -19.39 1.18 -0.68
C TYR A 384 -18.55 1.81 0.44
N ALA A 385 -18.07 3.02 0.24
CA ALA A 385 -17.15 3.66 1.17
C ALA A 385 -17.85 4.09 2.48
N LYS A 386 -19.07 4.66 2.40
CA LYS A 386 -19.78 5.16 3.58
C LYS A 386 -20.09 4.09 4.63
N PRO A 387 -20.62 2.90 4.30
CA PRO A 387 -20.83 1.84 5.28
C PRO A 387 -19.55 1.36 5.98
N LEU A 388 -18.41 1.40 5.29
CA LEU A 388 -17.10 1.05 5.87
C LEU A 388 -16.60 2.15 6.81
N LEU A 389 -16.77 3.42 6.45
CA LEU A 389 -16.49 4.57 7.33
C LEU A 389 -17.36 4.54 8.59
N ASP A 390 -18.66 4.31 8.44
CA ASP A 390 -19.61 4.20 9.55
C ASP A 390 -19.22 3.03 10.49
N TYR A 391 -18.81 1.91 9.92
CA TYR A 391 -18.35 0.76 10.69
C TYR A 391 -17.07 1.08 11.50
N TYR A 392 -16.08 1.70 10.86
CA TYR A 392 -14.86 2.14 11.53
C TYR A 392 -15.20 3.11 12.69
N TYR A 393 -16.00 4.14 12.41
CA TYR A 393 -16.40 5.13 13.41
C TYR A 393 -17.10 4.49 14.61
N GLN A 394 -18.04 3.54 14.38
CA GLN A 394 -18.69 2.78 15.44
C GLN A 394 -17.68 1.95 16.26
N CYS A 395 -16.67 1.38 15.63
CA CYS A 395 -15.61 0.64 16.34
C CYS A 395 -14.74 1.57 17.19
N LEU A 396 -14.39 2.73 16.67
CA LEU A 396 -13.59 3.73 17.38
C LEU A 396 -14.36 4.29 18.59
N CYS A 397 -15.61 4.68 18.42
CA CYS A 397 -16.45 5.29 19.47
C CYS A 397 -16.82 4.34 20.61
N LYS A 398 -16.55 3.04 20.49
CA LYS A 398 -16.62 2.12 21.66
C LYS A 398 -15.56 2.41 22.70
N GLN A 399 -14.46 3.04 22.33
CA GLN A 399 -13.28 3.26 23.17
C GLN A 399 -12.92 4.76 23.30
N VAL A 400 -13.33 5.58 22.35
CA VAL A 400 -13.07 7.02 22.26
C VAL A 400 -14.36 7.78 22.49
N LYS A 401 -14.28 8.88 23.24
CA LYS A 401 -15.39 9.78 23.50
C LYS A 401 -15.12 11.15 22.89
N ASP A 402 -16.18 11.92 22.72
CA ASP A 402 -16.10 13.34 22.31
C ASP A 402 -15.48 13.58 20.92
N TYR A 403 -15.70 12.64 19.99
CA TYR A 403 -15.40 12.83 18.58
C TYR A 403 -16.69 12.80 17.77
N PRO A 404 -17.32 13.97 17.52
CA PRO A 404 -18.57 14.05 16.76
C PRO A 404 -18.44 13.49 15.34
N TYR A 405 -19.48 12.83 14.86
CA TYR A 405 -19.47 12.24 13.52
C TYR A 405 -19.23 13.27 12.41
N GLU A 406 -19.77 14.50 12.58
CA GLU A 406 -19.56 15.59 11.63
C GLU A 406 -18.05 15.98 11.56
N GLU A 407 -17.38 16.10 12.71
CA GLU A 407 -15.93 16.35 12.73
C GLU A 407 -15.13 15.21 12.09
N PHE A 408 -15.52 13.96 12.35
CA PHE A 408 -14.91 12.80 11.71
C PHE A 408 -15.02 12.84 10.17
N ILE A 409 -16.20 13.19 9.64
CA ILE A 409 -16.39 13.31 8.20
C ILE A 409 -15.60 14.51 7.63
N ASN A 410 -15.52 15.63 8.34
CA ASN A 410 -14.71 16.77 7.91
C ASN A 410 -13.20 16.42 7.88
N ASP A 411 -12.71 15.73 8.90
CA ASP A 411 -11.33 15.22 8.94
C ASP A 411 -11.07 14.23 7.78
N TYR A 412 -12.08 13.40 7.42
CA TYR A 412 -11.96 12.48 6.28
C TYR A 412 -11.91 13.20 4.94
N LYS A 413 -12.69 14.26 4.75
CA LYS A 413 -12.65 15.12 3.55
C LYS A 413 -11.27 15.75 3.35
N ILE A 414 -10.67 16.26 4.43
CA ILE A 414 -9.30 16.80 4.41
C ILE A 414 -8.31 15.72 4.01
N SER A 415 -8.44 14.53 4.58
CA SER A 415 -7.55 13.40 4.30
C SER A 415 -7.67 12.91 2.85
N ILE A 416 -8.86 12.91 2.25
CA ILE A 416 -9.06 12.62 0.83
C ILE A 416 -8.33 13.65 -0.04
N ALA A 417 -8.57 14.95 0.22
CA ALA A 417 -7.96 16.04 -0.55
C ALA A 417 -6.43 15.95 -0.53
N GLU A 418 -5.84 15.58 0.61
CA GLU A 418 -4.41 15.37 0.74
C GLU A 418 -3.90 14.16 -0.05
N ASN A 419 -4.63 13.03 0.03
CA ASN A 419 -4.22 11.79 -0.62
C ASN A 419 -4.27 11.85 -2.15
N MET A 420 -5.03 12.78 -2.75
CA MET A 420 -4.93 13.05 -4.20
C MET A 420 -3.50 13.33 -4.63
N PHE A 421 -2.75 14.13 -3.83
CA PHE A 421 -1.36 14.49 -4.15
C PHE A 421 -0.37 13.34 -3.94
N PHE A 422 -0.70 12.37 -3.10
CA PHE A 422 0.06 11.14 -3.00
C PHE A 422 0.08 10.39 -4.33
N THR A 423 -1.09 10.27 -4.99
CA THR A 423 -1.21 9.53 -6.26
C THR A 423 -0.39 10.17 -7.39
N ILE A 424 -0.47 11.48 -7.57
CA ILE A 424 0.31 12.17 -8.61
C ILE A 424 1.82 12.21 -8.30
N ARG A 425 2.20 12.17 -7.03
CA ARG A 425 3.60 12.02 -6.64
C ARG A 425 4.14 10.65 -7.05
N LEU A 426 3.38 9.58 -6.86
CA LEU A 426 3.73 8.24 -7.36
C LEU A 426 3.94 8.26 -8.88
N ILE A 427 2.98 8.82 -9.63
CA ILE A 427 3.05 8.93 -11.08
C ILE A 427 4.27 9.76 -11.52
N ASN A 428 4.53 10.90 -10.89
CA ASN A 428 5.69 11.74 -11.15
C ASN A 428 7.04 11.04 -10.95
N ASN A 429 7.05 10.00 -10.14
CA ASN A 429 8.23 9.20 -9.82
C ASN A 429 8.26 7.86 -10.57
N GLY A 430 7.39 7.68 -11.57
CA GLY A 430 7.39 6.53 -12.48
C GLY A 430 6.57 5.33 -11.99
N ILE A 431 5.78 5.48 -10.94
CA ILE A 431 4.80 4.46 -10.52
C ILE A 431 3.45 4.83 -11.12
N PHE A 432 3.10 4.16 -12.21
CA PHE A 432 1.92 4.51 -13.03
C PHE A 432 0.68 3.74 -12.59
N ASP A 433 0.25 3.93 -11.34
CA ASP A 433 -1.05 3.45 -10.87
C ASP A 433 -2.12 4.53 -11.07
N PHE A 434 -2.74 4.51 -12.24
CA PHE A 434 -3.80 5.47 -12.58
C PHE A 434 -5.13 5.14 -11.92
N SER A 435 -5.38 3.87 -11.54
CA SER A 435 -6.61 3.50 -10.84
C SER A 435 -6.68 4.14 -9.47
N MET A 436 -5.57 4.15 -8.74
CA MET A 436 -5.47 4.82 -7.45
C MET A 436 -5.71 6.34 -7.57
N ARG A 437 -5.19 6.98 -8.61
CA ARG A 437 -5.46 8.40 -8.90
C ARG A 437 -6.95 8.65 -9.18
N ASP A 438 -7.55 7.83 -10.03
CA ASP A 438 -8.93 7.99 -10.46
C ASP A 438 -9.90 7.72 -9.28
N ASN A 439 -9.59 6.75 -8.43
CA ASN A 439 -10.33 6.51 -7.18
C ASN A 439 -10.24 7.72 -6.24
N ALA A 440 -9.05 8.31 -6.06
CA ALA A 440 -8.87 9.50 -5.23
C ALA A 440 -9.69 10.69 -5.73
N ILE A 441 -9.69 10.93 -7.06
CA ILE A 441 -10.49 12.01 -7.67
C ILE A 441 -11.98 11.75 -7.46
N LYS A 442 -12.45 10.52 -7.68
CA LYS A 442 -13.85 10.17 -7.47
C LYS A 442 -14.26 10.30 -6.01
N ALA A 443 -13.38 9.92 -5.07
CA ALA A 443 -13.62 10.12 -3.65
C ALA A 443 -13.73 11.62 -3.31
N TYR A 444 -12.84 12.45 -3.87
CA TYR A 444 -12.89 13.89 -3.67
C TYR A 444 -14.17 14.50 -4.22
N GLU A 445 -14.59 14.15 -5.43
CA GLU A 445 -15.85 14.56 -6.03
C GLU A 445 -17.04 14.20 -5.12
N THR A 446 -17.10 12.93 -4.72
CA THR A 446 -18.20 12.35 -3.96
C THR A 446 -18.34 12.96 -2.55
N PHE A 447 -17.25 13.12 -1.83
CA PHE A 447 -17.28 13.52 -0.42
C PHE A 447 -17.03 15.01 -0.20
N VAL A 448 -16.32 15.69 -1.10
CA VAL A 448 -15.95 17.09 -0.89
C VAL A 448 -16.77 18.03 -1.77
N ILE A 449 -16.99 17.69 -3.05
CA ILE A 449 -17.69 18.57 -3.99
C ILE A 449 -19.20 18.42 -3.88
N GLU A 450 -19.75 17.19 -3.93
CA GLU A 450 -21.20 16.96 -3.94
C GLU A 450 -21.90 17.23 -2.59
N ASP A 451 -21.11 17.23 -1.48
CA ASP A 451 -21.62 17.57 -0.15
C ASP A 451 -21.57 19.08 0.17
N LYS A 452 -21.12 19.95 -0.77
CA LYS A 452 -21.20 21.41 -0.67
C LYS A 452 -22.59 21.88 -1.12
#